data_7d4537f25638827994d459dc382ed9ea
#
_entry.id   7d4537f25638827994d459dc382ed9ea
#
_cell.length_a   1.000
_cell.length_b   1.000
_cell.length_c   1.000
_cell.angle_alpha   90.00
_cell.angle_beta   90.00
_cell.angle_gamma   90.00
#
_symmetry.space_group_name_H-M   'P 1'
#
loop_
_entity.id
_entity.type
_entity.pdbx_description
1 polymer ?
#
loop_
_entity_poly.entity_id
_entity_poly.type
_entity_poly.pdbx_seq_one_letter_code
_entity_poly.pdbx_strand_id
1 'polypeptide(L)'
;MSRVQLALNVSDLEASIAFYSAMFGTEPHKRRPGYANFAIAEPPLKLVLIETTDEVRGVGVTGALNHLGVEVESGDEVGAARDRFAHAGLASFDENDTTCCYALQDKVWVHDPSGAPWEVYVVKDDNPVDGRPATASLPLLEAKAEGAGCCTSTPSVACCQ
;
A
#
# COMPACT_ATOMS: atom_id res chain seq x y z
N MET A 1 4.54 25.85 -7.37
CA MET A 1 5.03 24.52 -7.77
C MET A 1 3.84 23.67 -8.18
N SER A 2 3.82 23.12 -9.39
CA SER A 2 2.80 22.17 -9.82
C SER A 2 3.03 20.83 -9.10
N ARG A 3 1.95 20.10 -8.80
CA ARG A 3 2.02 18.81 -8.12
C ARG A 3 1.00 17.84 -8.73
N VAL A 4 1.31 16.56 -8.68
CA VAL A 4 0.37 15.53 -9.11
C VAL A 4 -0.79 15.44 -8.10
N GLN A 5 -2.00 15.20 -8.58
CA GLN A 5 -3.13 14.82 -7.74
C GLN A 5 -3.42 13.34 -7.93
N LEU A 6 -3.56 12.64 -6.82
CA LEU A 6 -4.03 11.26 -6.75
C LEU A 6 -5.33 11.25 -5.96
N ALA A 7 -6.39 10.72 -6.53
CA ALA A 7 -7.67 10.54 -5.86
C ALA A 7 -7.97 9.06 -5.69
N LEU A 8 -8.29 8.66 -4.47
CA LEU A 8 -8.59 7.27 -4.10
C LEU A 8 -9.98 7.20 -3.49
N ASN A 9 -10.74 6.20 -3.90
CA ASN A 9 -11.96 5.80 -3.22
C ASN A 9 -11.61 4.87 -2.06
N VAL A 10 -12.08 5.18 -0.87
CA VAL A 10 -11.81 4.43 0.36
C VAL A 10 -13.12 3.96 1.00
N SER A 11 -13.09 2.83 1.69
CA SER A 11 -14.26 2.28 2.39
C SER A 11 -14.40 2.81 3.82
N ASP A 12 -13.29 3.26 4.41
CA ASP A 12 -13.22 3.84 5.76
C ASP A 12 -12.30 5.06 5.72
N LEU A 13 -12.91 6.23 5.81
CA LEU A 13 -12.18 7.50 5.72
C LEU A 13 -11.26 7.71 6.90
N GLU A 14 -11.68 7.35 8.13
CA GLU A 14 -10.89 7.60 9.34
C GLU A 14 -9.67 6.68 9.38
N ALA A 15 -9.82 5.39 9.07
CA ALA A 15 -8.71 4.46 8.96
C ALA A 15 -7.72 4.90 7.87
N SER A 16 -8.24 5.37 6.73
CA SER A 16 -7.40 5.87 5.63
C SER A 16 -6.67 7.15 6.02
N ILE A 17 -7.30 8.08 6.73
CA ILE A 17 -6.63 9.28 7.25
C ILE A 17 -5.49 8.88 8.18
N ALA A 18 -5.73 7.98 9.14
CA ALA A 18 -4.69 7.52 10.06
C ALA A 18 -3.50 6.90 9.32
N PHE A 19 -3.79 6.04 8.33
CA PHE A 19 -2.76 5.41 7.51
C PHE A 19 -1.91 6.44 6.75
N TYR A 20 -2.54 7.33 5.97
CA TYR A 20 -1.80 8.29 5.15
C TYR A 20 -1.11 9.38 5.98
N SER A 21 -1.66 9.76 7.14
CA SER A 21 -0.97 10.63 8.08
C SER A 21 0.34 10.00 8.58
N ALA A 22 0.30 8.70 8.92
CA ALA A 22 1.51 7.97 9.33
C ALA A 22 2.50 7.78 8.17
N MET A 23 2.00 7.41 6.98
CA MET A 23 2.83 7.17 5.81
C MET A 23 3.60 8.42 5.37
N PHE A 24 2.94 9.57 5.28
CA PHE A 24 3.55 10.81 4.82
C PHE A 24 4.03 11.72 5.94
N GLY A 25 3.80 11.36 7.21
CA GLY A 25 4.19 12.17 8.37
C GLY A 25 3.52 13.54 8.39
N THR A 26 2.28 13.64 7.89
CA THR A 26 1.55 14.91 7.81
C THR A 26 0.06 14.71 8.08
N GLU A 27 -0.62 15.77 8.56
CA GLU A 27 -2.06 15.74 8.79
C GLU A 27 -2.84 16.19 7.55
N PRO A 28 -4.14 15.81 7.42
CA PRO A 28 -4.98 16.29 6.34
C PRO A 28 -5.05 17.80 6.31
N HIS A 29 -4.85 18.39 5.14
CA HIS A 29 -5.02 19.83 4.91
C HIS A 29 -6.50 20.25 5.00
N LYS A 30 -7.40 19.37 4.57
CA LYS A 30 -8.86 19.62 4.61
C LYS A 30 -9.61 18.31 4.91
N ARG A 31 -10.65 18.41 5.79
CA ARG A 31 -11.60 17.34 6.09
C ARG A 31 -13.04 17.83 5.95
N ARG A 32 -13.91 16.96 5.41
CA ARG A 32 -15.37 17.14 5.31
C ARG A 32 -16.02 15.76 5.47
N PRO A 33 -17.32 15.67 5.72
CA PRO A 33 -18.03 14.39 5.69
C PRO A 33 -17.75 13.63 4.39
N GLY A 34 -17.23 12.39 4.50
CA GLY A 34 -16.88 11.54 3.37
C GLY A 34 -15.68 12.02 2.54
N TYR A 35 -14.88 12.99 3.02
CA TYR A 35 -13.79 13.56 2.23
C TYR A 35 -12.62 14.04 3.07
N ALA A 36 -11.40 13.73 2.61
CA ALA A 36 -10.18 14.36 3.12
C ALA A 36 -9.19 14.64 1.99
N ASN A 37 -8.31 15.62 2.16
CA ASN A 37 -7.15 15.76 1.31
C ASN A 37 -5.90 16.12 2.09
N PHE A 38 -4.76 15.70 1.55
CA PHE A 38 -3.42 16.00 2.03
C PHE A 38 -2.70 16.89 1.02
N ALA A 39 -1.96 17.85 1.51
CA ALA A 39 -1.05 18.68 0.73
C ALA A 39 0.38 18.28 1.11
N ILE A 40 0.88 17.23 0.46
CA ILE A 40 2.21 16.71 0.72
C ILE A 40 3.21 17.57 -0.03
N ALA A 41 4.26 18.03 0.67
CA ALA A 41 5.27 18.91 0.10
C ALA A 41 6.37 18.11 -0.59
N GLU A 42 6.75 16.98 0.00
CA GLU A 42 7.87 16.14 -0.43
C GLU A 42 7.46 14.65 -0.43
N PRO A 43 7.35 14.00 -1.57
CA PRO A 43 7.30 14.59 -2.92
C PRO A 43 6.04 15.46 -3.13
N PRO A 44 6.02 16.40 -4.08
CA PRO A 44 4.87 17.28 -4.31
C PRO A 44 3.64 16.49 -4.76
N LEU A 45 2.71 16.22 -3.85
CA LEU A 45 1.52 15.41 -4.12
C LEU A 45 0.29 16.02 -3.43
N LYS A 46 -0.82 16.08 -4.15
CA LYS A 46 -2.14 16.26 -3.57
C LYS A 46 -2.84 14.90 -3.53
N LEU A 47 -2.95 14.32 -2.35
CA LEU A 47 -3.72 13.10 -2.14
C LEU A 47 -5.15 13.46 -1.73
N VAL A 48 -6.13 12.88 -2.40
CA VAL A 48 -7.56 13.05 -2.12
C VAL A 48 -8.15 11.71 -1.75
N LEU A 49 -8.87 11.66 -0.62
CA LEU A 49 -9.60 10.48 -0.14
C LEU A 49 -11.09 10.78 -0.22
N ILE A 50 -11.85 9.90 -0.87
CA ILE A 50 -13.30 10.00 -1.03
C ILE A 50 -13.90 8.71 -0.49
N GLU A 51 -14.67 8.82 0.59
CA GLU A 51 -15.37 7.67 1.15
C GLU A 51 -16.51 7.24 0.23
N THR A 52 -16.58 5.95 -0.06
CA THR A 52 -17.59 5.38 -0.94
C THR A 52 -17.89 3.94 -0.53
N THR A 53 -19.06 3.43 -0.94
CA THR A 53 -19.44 2.05 -0.65
C THR A 53 -18.64 1.04 -1.48
N ASP A 54 -18.57 -0.19 -1.00
CA ASP A 54 -17.88 -1.28 -1.71
C ASP A 54 -18.50 -1.58 -3.08
N GLU A 55 -19.81 -1.33 -3.26
CA GLU A 55 -20.47 -1.50 -4.57
C GLU A 55 -19.92 -0.52 -5.62
N VAL A 56 -19.60 0.71 -5.21
CA VAL A 56 -19.04 1.73 -6.10
C VAL A 56 -17.55 1.54 -6.32
N ARG A 57 -16.81 1.25 -5.23
CA ARG A 57 -15.36 1.09 -5.26
C ARG A 57 -14.92 -0.25 -5.85
N GLY A 58 -15.73 -1.29 -5.68
CA GLY A 58 -15.34 -2.68 -5.86
C GLY A 58 -14.61 -3.24 -4.63
N VAL A 59 -14.43 -4.55 -4.63
CA VAL A 59 -13.71 -5.26 -3.56
C VAL A 59 -12.22 -5.29 -3.87
N GLY A 60 -11.40 -4.76 -2.97
CA GLY A 60 -9.95 -4.70 -3.15
C GLY A 60 -9.49 -3.67 -4.18
N VAL A 61 -8.26 -3.81 -4.65
CA VAL A 61 -7.69 -2.99 -5.72
C VAL A 61 -7.90 -3.70 -7.04
N THR A 62 -8.78 -3.14 -7.88
CA THR A 62 -9.10 -3.70 -9.19
C THR A 62 -8.79 -2.71 -10.32
N GLY A 63 -8.59 -3.20 -11.53
CA GLY A 63 -8.37 -2.38 -12.71
C GLY A 63 -6.91 -2.07 -12.99
N ALA A 64 -6.63 -0.86 -13.47
CA ALA A 64 -5.30 -0.45 -13.95
C ALA A 64 -4.28 -0.12 -12.85
N LEU A 65 -4.71 0.05 -11.61
CA LEU A 65 -3.78 0.33 -10.50
C LEU A 65 -3.04 -0.94 -10.10
N ASN A 66 -1.72 -0.97 -10.33
CA ASN A 66 -0.83 -2.04 -9.87
C ASN A 66 -0.33 -1.77 -8.45
N HIS A 67 0.34 -0.65 -8.26
CA HIS A 67 0.82 -0.14 -6.98
C HIS A 67 1.05 1.37 -7.07
N LEU A 68 1.39 1.95 -5.96
CA LEU A 68 1.76 3.35 -5.81
C LEU A 68 3.14 3.41 -5.16
N GLY A 69 3.92 4.44 -5.46
CA GLY A 69 5.27 4.53 -4.92
C GLY A 69 5.69 5.95 -4.59
N VAL A 70 6.61 6.04 -3.63
CA VAL A 70 7.35 7.25 -3.28
C VAL A 70 8.82 6.98 -3.47
N GLU A 71 9.41 7.57 -4.49
CA GLU A 71 10.86 7.56 -4.68
C GLU A 71 11.50 8.55 -3.72
N VAL A 72 12.53 8.10 -3.03
CA VAL A 72 13.33 8.89 -2.10
C VAL A 72 14.78 8.91 -2.53
N GLU A 73 15.58 9.81 -1.94
CA GLU A 73 16.95 10.06 -2.40
C GLU A 73 17.99 9.15 -1.75
N SER A 74 17.63 8.47 -0.64
CA SER A 74 18.60 7.66 0.13
C SER A 74 17.97 6.45 0.81
N GLY A 75 18.80 5.44 1.10
CA GLY A 75 18.40 4.29 1.93
C GLY A 75 18.04 4.68 3.36
N ASP A 76 18.61 5.77 3.89
CA ASP A 76 18.24 6.27 5.22
C ASP A 76 16.79 6.75 5.25
N GLU A 77 16.28 7.32 4.16
CA GLU A 77 14.87 7.73 4.03
C GLU A 77 13.94 6.53 3.93
N VAL A 78 14.36 5.45 3.26
CA VAL A 78 13.64 4.15 3.29
C VAL A 78 13.58 3.62 4.71
N GLY A 79 14.71 3.64 5.44
CA GLY A 79 14.79 3.28 6.86
C GLY A 79 13.87 4.11 7.74
N ALA A 80 13.86 5.42 7.56
CA ALA A 80 12.98 6.33 8.30
C ALA A 80 11.48 6.07 8.01
N ALA A 81 11.13 5.71 6.78
CA ALA A 81 9.77 5.32 6.43
C ALA A 81 9.35 4.02 7.14
N ARG A 82 10.22 3.01 7.15
CA ARG A 82 10.00 1.75 7.89
C ARG A 82 9.77 2.00 9.39
N ASP A 83 10.64 2.80 10.02
CA ASP A 83 10.53 3.13 11.43
C ASP A 83 9.21 3.86 11.74
N ARG A 84 8.80 4.78 10.89
CA ARG A 84 7.51 5.47 10.98
C ARG A 84 6.34 4.50 10.88
N PHE A 85 6.37 3.54 9.94
CA PHE A 85 5.34 2.52 9.81
C PHE A 85 5.28 1.62 11.06
N ALA A 86 6.42 1.17 11.57
CA ALA A 86 6.49 0.38 12.80
C ALA A 86 5.92 1.12 14.01
N HIS A 87 6.25 2.40 14.21
CA HIS A 87 5.72 3.22 15.30
C HIS A 87 4.20 3.44 15.18
N ALA A 88 3.67 3.47 13.95
CA ALA A 88 2.24 3.60 13.71
C ALA A 88 1.49 2.25 13.77
N GLY A 89 2.18 1.13 14.01
CA GLY A 89 1.59 -0.21 14.02
C GLY A 89 1.14 -0.71 12.65
N LEU A 90 1.67 -0.14 11.57
CA LEU A 90 1.38 -0.57 10.20
C LEU A 90 2.23 -1.80 9.86
N ALA A 91 1.58 -2.84 9.32
CA ALA A 91 2.30 -4.00 8.82
C ALA A 91 3.06 -3.61 7.55
N SER A 92 4.37 -3.81 7.56
CA SER A 92 5.27 -3.50 6.44
C SER A 92 6.28 -4.61 6.23
N PHE A 93 6.85 -4.70 5.03
CA PHE A 93 7.93 -5.65 4.73
C PHE A 93 8.98 -5.00 3.83
N ASP A 94 10.24 -5.42 4.02
CA ASP A 94 11.38 -4.90 3.28
C ASP A 94 11.70 -5.78 2.07
N GLU A 95 12.12 -5.15 0.99
CA GLU A 95 12.82 -5.76 -0.13
C GLU A 95 14.10 -4.98 -0.38
N ASN A 96 15.24 -5.55 -0.02
CA ASN A 96 16.54 -4.92 -0.22
C ASN A 96 17.28 -5.61 -1.36
N ASP A 97 18.11 -4.83 -2.08
CA ASP A 97 18.88 -5.30 -3.22
C ASP A 97 18.02 -6.02 -4.28
N THR A 98 16.78 -5.56 -4.43
CA THR A 98 15.83 -6.16 -5.37
C THR A 98 15.92 -5.50 -6.73
N THR A 99 16.13 -6.31 -7.78
CA THR A 99 16.02 -5.82 -9.15
C THR A 99 14.56 -5.80 -9.57
N CYS A 100 13.98 -4.60 -9.64
CA CYS A 100 12.60 -4.38 -10.09
C CYS A 100 12.59 -3.33 -11.19
N CYS A 101 11.76 -3.54 -12.22
CA CYS A 101 11.60 -2.58 -13.32
C CYS A 101 12.93 -2.14 -13.95
N TYR A 102 13.90 -3.09 -14.05
CA TYR A 102 15.25 -2.88 -14.58
C TYR A 102 16.16 -2.02 -13.70
N ALA A 103 15.82 -1.75 -12.46
CA ALA A 103 16.65 -1.02 -11.51
C ALA A 103 16.91 -1.83 -10.24
N LEU A 104 18.10 -1.69 -9.65
CA LEU A 104 18.42 -2.22 -8.33
C LEU A 104 17.90 -1.23 -7.28
N GLN A 105 17.10 -1.72 -6.34
CA GLN A 105 16.36 -0.89 -5.39
C GLN A 105 16.42 -1.48 -3.97
N ASP A 106 16.36 -0.59 -2.98
CA ASP A 106 15.93 -0.93 -1.63
C ASP A 106 14.56 -0.29 -1.41
N LYS A 107 13.63 -1.03 -0.80
CA LYS A 107 12.26 -0.56 -0.59
C LYS A 107 11.60 -1.15 0.63
N VAL A 108 10.60 -0.44 1.12
CA VAL A 108 9.66 -0.92 2.12
C VAL A 108 8.25 -0.83 1.58
N TRP A 109 7.49 -1.91 1.70
CA TRP A 109 6.11 -2.01 1.29
C TRP A 109 5.16 -1.84 2.46
N VAL A 110 4.01 -1.22 2.20
CA VAL A 110 2.89 -1.10 3.13
C VAL A 110 1.59 -1.12 2.35
N HIS A 111 0.51 -1.65 2.94
CA HIS A 111 -0.81 -1.65 2.31
C HIS A 111 -1.73 -0.67 3.03
N ASP A 112 -2.53 0.09 2.26
CA ASP A 112 -3.55 0.93 2.85
C ASP A 112 -4.75 0.09 3.37
N PRO A 113 -5.69 0.69 4.13
CA PRO A 113 -6.86 -0.05 4.64
C PRO A 113 -7.76 -0.68 3.57
N SER A 114 -7.63 -0.25 2.32
CA SER A 114 -8.35 -0.81 1.17
C SER A 114 -7.55 -1.89 0.42
N GLY A 115 -6.32 -2.17 0.86
CA GLY A 115 -5.42 -3.14 0.25
C GLY A 115 -4.59 -2.59 -0.91
N ALA A 116 -4.59 -1.27 -1.16
CA ALA A 116 -3.71 -0.69 -2.18
C ALA A 116 -2.24 -0.78 -1.73
N PRO A 117 -1.35 -1.41 -2.52
CA PRO A 117 0.05 -1.52 -2.17
C PRO A 117 0.78 -0.20 -2.44
N TRP A 118 1.58 0.22 -1.48
CA TRP A 118 2.48 1.36 -1.56
C TRP A 118 3.90 0.92 -1.27
N GLU A 119 4.85 1.44 -2.04
CA GLU A 119 6.28 1.30 -1.75
C GLU A 119 6.91 2.67 -1.44
N VAL A 120 7.86 2.68 -0.52
CA VAL A 120 8.85 3.76 -0.40
C VAL A 120 10.18 3.16 -0.79
N TYR A 121 10.83 3.70 -1.82
CA TYR A 121 11.99 3.07 -2.43
C TYR A 121 13.07 4.06 -2.85
N VAL A 122 14.30 3.57 -2.93
CA VAL A 122 15.44 4.28 -3.50
C VAL A 122 16.04 3.45 -4.63
N VAL A 123 16.36 4.10 -5.74
CA VAL A 123 17.10 3.48 -6.84
C VAL A 123 18.58 3.53 -6.52
N LYS A 124 19.23 2.37 -6.46
CA LYS A 124 20.68 2.21 -6.21
C LYS A 124 21.47 2.13 -7.51
N ASP A 125 20.89 1.49 -8.53
CA ASP A 125 21.47 1.36 -9.86
C ASP A 125 20.34 1.24 -10.90
N ASP A 126 20.33 2.16 -11.87
CA ASP A 126 19.34 2.18 -12.95
C ASP A 126 19.61 1.15 -14.07
N ASN A 127 20.81 0.54 -14.09
CA ASN A 127 21.21 -0.44 -15.11
C ASN A 127 22.02 -1.60 -14.49
N PRO A 128 21.42 -2.38 -13.57
CA PRO A 128 22.11 -3.50 -12.98
C PRO A 128 22.47 -4.56 -14.05
N VAL A 129 23.71 -5.05 -13.99
CA VAL A 129 24.32 -5.93 -15.01
C VAL A 129 23.54 -7.24 -15.22
N ASP A 130 22.70 -7.63 -14.25
CA ASP A 130 21.88 -8.84 -14.27
C ASP A 130 20.38 -8.56 -14.50
N GLY A 131 20.06 -7.51 -15.26
CA GLY A 131 18.71 -6.99 -15.51
C GLY A 131 17.65 -8.03 -15.92
N ARG A 132 17.32 -8.96 -15.05
CA ARG A 132 16.08 -9.72 -15.12
C ARG A 132 14.97 -8.90 -14.48
N PRO A 133 13.85 -8.63 -15.20
CA PRO A 133 12.67 -8.14 -14.53
C PRO A 133 12.24 -9.17 -13.50
N ALA A 134 12.31 -8.82 -12.21
CA ALA A 134 11.60 -9.59 -11.22
C ALA A 134 10.12 -9.51 -11.62
N THR A 135 9.53 -10.65 -11.94
CA THR A 135 8.08 -10.78 -11.93
C THR A 135 7.66 -10.66 -10.47
N ALA A 136 7.46 -9.42 -10.02
CA ALA A 136 6.96 -9.16 -8.68
C ALA A 136 5.51 -9.65 -8.62
N SER A 137 5.33 -10.90 -8.21
CA SER A 137 4.11 -11.28 -7.54
C SER A 137 4.18 -10.62 -6.17
N LEU A 138 3.46 -9.51 -6.01
CA LEU A 138 3.27 -8.87 -4.71
C LEU A 138 2.77 -9.93 -3.73
N PRO A 139 3.48 -10.22 -2.61
CA PRO A 139 2.94 -11.13 -1.62
C PRO A 139 1.67 -10.51 -1.07
N LEU A 140 0.55 -11.19 -1.28
CA LEU A 140 -0.67 -10.91 -0.54
C LEU A 140 -0.34 -11.14 0.93
N LEU A 141 -0.33 -10.08 1.74
CA LEU A 141 -0.35 -10.22 3.19
C LEU A 141 -1.69 -10.88 3.53
N GLU A 142 -1.65 -12.20 3.76
CA GLU A 142 -2.82 -12.90 4.29
C GLU A 142 -3.19 -12.25 5.61
N ALA A 143 -4.34 -11.63 5.65
CA ALA A 143 -4.94 -11.17 6.89
C ALA A 143 -5.04 -12.40 7.81
N LYS A 144 -4.29 -12.37 8.90
CA LYS A 144 -4.33 -13.41 9.93
C LYS A 144 -5.73 -13.41 10.50
N ALA A 145 -6.58 -14.29 10.00
CA ALA A 145 -7.88 -14.57 10.59
C ALA A 145 -7.62 -15.22 11.95
N GLU A 146 -7.74 -14.46 13.03
CA GLU A 146 -7.79 -15.03 14.37
C GLU A 146 -9.10 -15.78 14.53
N GLY A 147 -8.94 -17.10 14.67
CA GLY A 147 -9.74 -18.03 15.40
C GLY A 147 -11.26 -17.93 15.38
N ALA A 148 -11.91 -18.78 14.60
CA ALA A 148 -13.19 -19.36 15.00
C ALA A 148 -13.05 -20.87 14.91
N GLY A 149 -13.31 -21.48 16.09
CA GLY A 149 -13.02 -22.84 16.39
C GLY A 149 -13.72 -23.89 15.55
N CYS A 150 -13.13 -25.03 15.62
CA CYS A 150 -13.57 -26.39 15.35
C CYS A 150 -15.07 -26.60 15.28
N CYS A 151 -15.53 -27.19 14.20
CA CYS A 151 -16.53 -28.29 14.26
C CYS A 151 -16.16 -29.32 13.20
N THR A 152 -15.63 -30.42 13.70
CA THR A 152 -15.51 -31.70 13.01
C THR A 152 -16.90 -32.26 12.70
N SER A 153 -17.15 -32.67 11.48
CA SER A 153 -17.94 -33.86 11.18
C SER A 153 -17.74 -34.28 9.72
N THR A 154 -17.36 -35.52 9.63
CA THR A 154 -17.02 -36.36 8.49
C THR A 154 -18.20 -36.62 7.53
N PRO A 155 -17.88 -37.21 6.37
CA PRO A 155 -18.64 -37.08 5.15
C PRO A 155 -19.71 -38.19 4.98
N SER A 156 -20.71 -37.92 4.20
CA SER A 156 -21.45 -39.00 3.53
C SER A 156 -21.81 -38.65 2.09
N VAL A 157 -21.43 -39.55 1.29
CA VAL A 157 -21.60 -39.81 -0.13
C VAL A 157 -23.07 -39.77 -0.57
N ALA A 158 -23.31 -39.20 -1.76
CA ALA A 158 -24.14 -39.80 -2.83
C ALA A 158 -24.27 -38.78 -3.96
N CYS A 159 -23.80 -39.07 -5.00
CA CYS A 159 -24.08 -39.49 -6.37
C CYS A 159 -25.48 -39.17 -6.89
N CYS A 160 -25.44 -38.60 -8.13
CA CYS A 160 -26.36 -38.80 -9.28
C CYS A 160 -27.80 -38.25 -9.18
N GLN A 161 -28.10 -37.27 -9.91
CA GLN A 161 -28.71 -37.28 -11.26
C GLN A 161 -28.76 -35.87 -11.81
#